data_28e9fbc5258cac896ec12c8b74fefee0
#
_entry.id   28e9fbc5258cac896ec12c8b74fefee0
#
_cell.length_a   1.000
_cell.length_b   1.000
_cell.length_c   1.000
_cell.angle_alpha   90.00
_cell.angle_beta   90.00
_cell.angle_gamma   90.00
#
_symmetry.space_group_name_H-M   'P 1'
#
loop_
_entity.id
_entity.type
_entity.pdbx_description
1 polymer ?
#
loop_
_entity_poly.entity_id
_entity_poly.type
_entity_poly.pdbx_seq_one_letter_code
_entity_poly.pdbx_strand_id
1 'polypeptide(L)'
;AAYWMLFTFGVTGVIPVIGELEPESAAARAGLQQGHEIVAVDGNATKTWSEVNLGLFDRLGETGDIVITVVEPGSYNAQSNYNVPVRQWLSNSDSPLPARDLGLVMQLPEFPAVIGGLNDDGRATAGGVEVGDEFLSVDGVSVMDWPHLVEVIQASPEQTLNVIVMRSGQTMKVDLTPKGIERDGSIVGFVGASPQPVNFPPEMLRETRYPIYSAWMPAAVKTWEVTLFTLASIKKMIVGAHTDTHR
;
A
#
# COMPACT_ATOMS: atom_id res chain seq x y z
N ALA A 1 7.40 17.07 19.63
CA ALA A 1 6.29 17.87 20.17
C ALA A 1 5.08 17.92 19.25
N ALA A 2 5.24 18.15 17.93
CA ALA A 2 4.11 18.28 17.00
C ALA A 2 3.25 17.01 16.89
N TYR A 3 3.85 15.84 16.75
CA TYR A 3 3.12 14.55 16.66
C TYR A 3 2.36 14.23 17.95
N TRP A 4 2.91 14.54 19.11
CA TRP A 4 2.22 14.36 20.39
C TRP A 4 0.91 15.14 20.46
N MET A 5 0.94 16.39 19.99
CA MET A 5 -0.24 17.24 19.92
C MET A 5 -1.29 16.67 18.95
N LEU A 6 -0.87 16.22 17.76
CA LEU A 6 -1.72 15.57 16.77
C LEU A 6 -2.44 14.33 17.35
N PHE A 7 -1.73 13.46 18.05
CA PHE A 7 -2.31 12.26 18.64
C PHE A 7 -3.29 12.52 19.77
N THR A 8 -3.21 13.69 20.43
CA THR A 8 -4.19 14.10 21.45
C THR A 8 -5.47 14.68 20.86
N PHE A 9 -5.40 15.35 19.71
CA PHE A 9 -6.57 15.90 19.02
C PHE A 9 -7.36 14.84 18.22
N GLY A 10 -6.77 13.74 17.94
CA GLY A 10 -7.32 12.65 17.15
C GLY A 10 -6.62 12.52 15.82
N VAL A 11 -6.27 11.28 15.48
CA VAL A 11 -5.66 10.89 14.20
C VAL A 11 -6.60 9.92 13.51
N THR A 12 -6.95 10.23 12.28
CA THR A 12 -7.69 9.30 11.44
C THR A 12 -6.73 8.24 10.91
N GLY A 13 -7.06 6.97 11.12
CA GLY A 13 -6.32 5.83 10.61
C GLY A 13 -7.22 4.89 9.84
N VAL A 14 -6.62 4.05 9.00
CA VAL A 14 -7.33 3.01 8.25
C VAL A 14 -7.67 1.85 9.18
N ILE A 15 -8.90 1.34 9.12
CA ILE A 15 -9.33 0.15 9.88
C ILE A 15 -8.45 -1.05 9.53
N PRO A 16 -8.13 -1.93 10.48
CA PRO A 16 -7.17 -3.00 10.24
C PRO A 16 -7.85 -4.26 9.65
N VAL A 17 -8.50 -4.09 8.49
CA VAL A 17 -9.07 -5.20 7.74
C VAL A 17 -8.00 -5.78 6.81
N ILE A 18 -7.85 -7.09 6.86
CA ILE A 18 -6.92 -7.83 6.00
C ILE A 18 -7.48 -7.84 4.58
N GLY A 19 -6.74 -7.26 3.62
CA GLY A 19 -7.10 -7.26 2.21
C GLY A 19 -6.66 -8.56 1.55
N GLU A 20 -5.38 -8.78 1.51
CA GLU A 20 -4.80 -9.98 0.92
C GLU A 20 -3.78 -10.58 1.89
N LEU A 21 -3.49 -11.86 1.72
CA LEU A 21 -2.44 -12.55 2.47
C LEU A 21 -1.39 -13.04 1.48
N GLU A 22 -0.13 -12.80 1.79
CA GLU A 22 0.94 -13.41 1.01
C GLU A 22 0.85 -14.94 1.13
N PRO A 23 0.82 -15.69 0.01
CA PRO A 23 0.75 -17.14 0.03
C PRO A 23 1.86 -17.75 0.90
N GLU A 24 1.52 -18.80 1.65
CA GLU A 24 2.46 -19.49 2.54
C GLU A 24 3.15 -18.61 3.62
N SER A 25 2.64 -17.40 3.85
CA SER A 25 3.10 -16.53 4.93
C SER A 25 2.79 -17.11 6.32
N ALA A 26 3.38 -16.55 7.36
CA ALA A 26 3.11 -16.97 8.73
C ALA A 26 1.63 -16.74 9.11
N ALA A 27 1.04 -15.63 8.68
CA ALA A 27 -0.36 -15.29 8.89
C ALA A 27 -1.30 -16.26 8.15
N ALA A 28 -1.01 -16.59 6.88
CA ALA A 28 -1.81 -17.54 6.09
C ALA A 28 -1.76 -18.95 6.70
N ARG A 29 -0.57 -19.42 7.11
CA ARG A 29 -0.43 -20.73 7.79
C ARG A 29 -1.14 -20.79 9.14
N ALA A 30 -1.25 -19.66 9.84
CA ALA A 30 -2.02 -19.56 11.08
C ALA A 30 -3.55 -19.60 10.88
N GLY A 31 -4.03 -19.50 9.63
CA GLY A 31 -5.45 -19.56 9.28
C GLY A 31 -6.15 -18.21 9.19
N LEU A 32 -5.40 -17.10 9.25
CA LEU A 32 -5.95 -15.77 8.96
C LEU A 32 -6.46 -15.72 7.51
N GLN A 33 -7.48 -14.92 7.26
CA GLN A 33 -8.14 -14.82 5.96
C GLN A 33 -8.41 -13.36 5.57
N GLN A 34 -8.60 -13.14 4.29
CA GLN A 34 -9.06 -11.87 3.75
C GLN A 34 -10.41 -11.47 4.37
N GLY A 35 -10.57 -10.20 4.66
CA GLY A 35 -11.77 -9.64 5.28
C GLY A 35 -11.80 -9.72 6.82
N HIS A 36 -10.88 -10.43 7.47
CA HIS A 36 -10.76 -10.39 8.92
C HIS A 36 -10.36 -8.98 9.39
N GLU A 37 -11.07 -8.40 10.36
CA GLU A 37 -10.67 -7.16 11.04
C GLU A 37 -9.85 -7.52 12.28
N ILE A 38 -8.61 -7.06 12.34
CA ILE A 38 -7.71 -7.27 13.50
C ILE A 38 -8.15 -6.32 14.62
N VAL A 39 -8.61 -6.85 15.74
CA VAL A 39 -9.10 -6.07 16.87
C VAL A 39 -8.17 -6.07 18.08
N ALA A 40 -7.19 -6.99 18.13
CA ALA A 40 -6.13 -6.97 19.12
C ALA A 40 -4.87 -7.72 18.62
N VAL A 41 -3.71 -7.31 19.14
CA VAL A 41 -2.41 -8.00 19.02
C VAL A 41 -1.94 -8.29 20.45
N ASP A 42 -1.68 -9.57 20.77
CA ASP A 42 -1.30 -10.04 22.11
C ASP A 42 -2.20 -9.49 23.24
N GLY A 43 -3.49 -9.42 22.98
CA GLY A 43 -4.52 -8.90 23.90
C GLY A 43 -4.59 -7.37 24.01
N ASN A 44 -3.70 -6.64 23.35
CA ASN A 44 -3.75 -5.18 23.26
C ASN A 44 -4.69 -4.78 22.12
N ALA A 45 -5.77 -4.06 22.45
CA ALA A 45 -6.77 -3.66 21.46
C ALA A 45 -6.18 -2.76 20.37
N THR A 46 -6.56 -3.01 19.12
CA THR A 46 -6.15 -2.24 17.94
C THR A 46 -7.38 -1.75 17.18
N LYS A 47 -7.35 -0.50 16.72
CA LYS A 47 -8.42 0.15 15.97
C LYS A 47 -8.02 0.54 14.56
N THR A 48 -6.72 0.60 14.31
CA THR A 48 -6.14 1.04 13.04
C THR A 48 -4.92 0.20 12.68
N TRP A 49 -4.56 0.17 11.40
CA TRP A 49 -3.34 -0.49 10.94
C TRP A 49 -2.07 0.02 11.62
N SER A 50 -2.03 1.32 11.97
CA SER A 50 -0.90 1.89 12.72
C SER A 50 -0.76 1.26 14.10
N GLU A 51 -1.88 0.99 14.80
CA GLU A 51 -1.87 0.33 16.11
C GLU A 51 -1.50 -1.16 16.00
N VAL A 52 -1.96 -1.85 14.95
CA VAL A 52 -1.52 -3.22 14.66
C VAL A 52 -0.01 -3.28 14.47
N ASN A 53 0.55 -2.42 13.61
CA ASN A 53 1.99 -2.37 13.41
C ASN A 53 2.74 -2.04 14.70
N LEU A 54 2.22 -1.11 15.52
CA LEU A 54 2.83 -0.78 16.81
C LEU A 54 2.88 -2.00 17.75
N GLY A 55 1.76 -2.73 17.89
CA GLY A 55 1.72 -3.96 18.67
C GLY A 55 2.66 -5.05 18.18
N LEU A 56 2.83 -5.14 16.85
CA LEU A 56 3.77 -6.07 16.24
C LEU A 56 5.24 -5.62 16.43
N PHE A 57 5.52 -4.32 16.45
CA PHE A 57 6.86 -3.80 16.73
C PHE A 57 7.39 -4.22 18.11
N ASP A 58 6.52 -4.35 19.10
CA ASP A 58 6.91 -4.79 20.45
C ASP A 58 7.44 -6.22 20.48
N ARG A 59 7.20 -7.01 19.42
CA ARG A 59 7.61 -8.42 19.29
C ARG A 59 8.90 -8.64 18.48
N LEU A 60 9.54 -7.55 18.03
CA LEU A 60 10.77 -7.65 17.23
C LEU A 60 11.89 -8.36 18.01
N GLY A 61 12.57 -9.28 17.34
CA GLY A 61 13.65 -10.10 17.91
C GLY A 61 13.18 -11.29 18.76
N GLU A 62 11.88 -11.41 19.02
CA GLU A 62 11.35 -12.47 19.88
C GLU A 62 11.09 -13.79 19.13
N THR A 63 10.96 -14.84 19.92
CA THR A 63 10.55 -16.19 19.49
C THR A 63 9.34 -16.61 20.29
N GLY A 64 8.32 -17.13 19.63
CA GLY A 64 7.07 -17.56 20.27
C GLY A 64 5.88 -17.36 19.34
N ASP A 65 4.70 -17.29 19.91
CA ASP A 65 3.47 -17.05 19.16
C ASP A 65 3.02 -15.59 19.35
N ILE A 66 2.68 -14.93 18.25
CA ILE A 66 1.94 -13.66 18.26
C ILE A 66 0.46 -13.99 18.20
N VAL A 67 -0.31 -13.56 19.17
CA VAL A 67 -1.76 -13.79 19.20
C VAL A 67 -2.46 -12.66 18.49
N ILE A 68 -3.06 -12.95 17.32
CA ILE A 68 -3.86 -11.99 16.56
C ILE A 68 -5.33 -12.31 16.80
N THR A 69 -6.05 -11.37 17.43
CA THR A 69 -7.49 -11.46 17.64
C THR A 69 -8.19 -10.73 16.50
N VAL A 70 -9.15 -11.40 15.86
CA VAL A 70 -9.90 -10.83 14.73
C VAL A 70 -11.41 -10.96 14.96
N VAL A 71 -12.15 -10.13 14.23
CA VAL A 71 -13.59 -10.28 13.97
C VAL A 71 -13.75 -10.75 12.52
N GLU A 72 -14.47 -11.85 12.33
CA GLU A 72 -14.69 -12.43 11.00
C GLU A 72 -15.82 -11.68 10.26
N PRO A 73 -15.76 -11.56 8.92
CA PRO A 73 -16.82 -10.93 8.14
C PRO A 73 -18.18 -11.58 8.40
N GLY A 74 -19.20 -10.75 8.65
CA GLY A 74 -20.57 -11.23 8.90
C GLY A 74 -20.82 -11.84 10.30
N SER A 75 -19.80 -11.94 11.15
CA SER A 75 -19.98 -12.32 12.55
C SER A 75 -20.42 -11.10 13.38
N TYR A 76 -21.44 -11.25 14.22
CA TYR A 76 -21.85 -10.21 15.16
C TYR A 76 -20.83 -10.12 16.32
N ASN A 77 -19.66 -9.49 16.07
CA ASN A 77 -18.58 -9.26 17.05
C ASN A 77 -18.01 -10.53 17.72
N ALA A 78 -18.20 -11.72 17.14
CA ALA A 78 -17.51 -12.91 17.61
C ALA A 78 -16.02 -12.76 17.31
N GLN A 79 -15.19 -12.84 18.35
CA GLN A 79 -13.75 -12.73 18.23
C GLN A 79 -13.11 -14.12 18.14
N SER A 80 -12.19 -14.29 17.23
CA SER A 80 -11.36 -15.50 17.05
C SER A 80 -9.90 -15.17 17.25
N ASN A 81 -9.16 -16.05 17.95
CA ASN A 81 -7.72 -15.89 18.18
C ASN A 81 -6.93 -16.80 17.24
N TYR A 82 -5.92 -16.23 16.60
CA TYR A 82 -4.97 -16.93 15.75
C TYR A 82 -3.57 -16.79 16.29
N ASN A 83 -2.89 -17.93 16.49
CA ASN A 83 -1.51 -17.95 16.97
C ASN A 83 -0.57 -18.00 15.78
N VAL A 84 0.21 -16.95 15.58
CA VAL A 84 1.18 -16.84 14.50
C VAL A 84 2.58 -17.11 15.04
N PRO A 85 3.19 -18.28 14.73
CA PRO A 85 4.51 -18.64 15.26
C PRO A 85 5.60 -17.81 14.57
N VAL A 86 6.50 -17.24 15.37
CA VAL A 86 7.66 -16.47 14.91
C VAL A 86 8.93 -16.95 15.61
N ARG A 87 10.08 -16.79 14.94
CA ARG A 87 11.40 -17.15 15.50
C ARG A 87 12.40 -16.06 15.23
N GLN A 88 13.01 -15.51 16.30
CA GLN A 88 13.97 -14.39 16.19
C GLN A 88 13.49 -13.34 15.17
N TRP A 89 12.21 -13.02 15.30
CA TRP A 89 11.46 -12.35 14.24
C TRP A 89 12.05 -10.98 13.92
N LEU A 90 12.44 -10.80 12.67
CA LEU A 90 13.01 -9.55 12.13
C LEU A 90 14.24 -9.02 12.88
N SER A 91 14.93 -9.88 13.65
CA SER A 91 16.11 -9.47 14.44
C SER A 91 17.26 -8.91 13.60
N ASN A 92 17.33 -9.25 12.31
CA ASN A 92 18.35 -8.81 11.37
C ASN A 92 17.81 -7.91 10.25
N SER A 93 16.60 -7.37 10.40
CA SER A 93 16.00 -6.49 9.37
C SER A 93 16.40 -5.04 9.61
N ASP A 94 17.06 -4.41 8.63
CA ASP A 94 17.41 -2.98 8.67
C ASP A 94 16.19 -2.05 8.55
N SER A 95 15.08 -2.56 8.02
CA SER A 95 13.84 -1.81 7.79
C SER A 95 12.63 -2.74 7.94
N PRO A 96 12.29 -3.14 9.18
CA PRO A 96 11.19 -4.05 9.42
C PRO A 96 9.84 -3.44 9.03
N LEU A 97 9.02 -4.22 8.31
CA LEU A 97 7.62 -3.92 8.01
C LEU A 97 6.73 -5.01 8.64
N PRO A 98 6.48 -4.95 9.96
CA PRO A 98 6.00 -6.07 10.76
C PRO A 98 4.75 -6.75 10.20
N ALA A 99 3.70 -6.01 9.85
CA ALA A 99 2.49 -6.61 9.28
C ALA A 99 2.79 -7.33 7.96
N ARG A 100 3.54 -6.69 7.06
CA ARG A 100 3.91 -7.26 5.76
C ARG A 100 4.79 -8.50 5.91
N ASP A 101 5.74 -8.46 6.84
CA ASP A 101 6.66 -9.58 7.09
C ASP A 101 5.94 -10.81 7.71
N LEU A 102 4.75 -10.62 8.30
CA LEU A 102 3.83 -11.71 8.64
C LEU A 102 3.00 -12.17 7.43
N GLY A 103 3.00 -11.42 6.33
CA GLY A 103 2.19 -11.64 5.14
C GLY A 103 0.81 -10.98 5.19
N LEU A 104 0.62 -10.02 6.08
CA LEU A 104 -0.62 -9.25 6.18
C LEU A 104 -0.57 -8.05 5.24
N VAL A 105 -1.51 -7.97 4.32
CA VAL A 105 -1.69 -6.82 3.42
C VAL A 105 -2.97 -6.09 3.80
N MET A 106 -2.89 -4.77 3.90
CA MET A 106 -4.03 -3.93 4.21
C MET A 106 -5.06 -3.98 3.08
N GLN A 107 -6.34 -4.05 3.43
CA GLN A 107 -7.41 -3.85 2.45
C GLN A 107 -7.33 -2.42 1.91
N LEU A 108 -7.11 -2.31 0.61
CA LEU A 108 -7.16 -1.03 -0.10
C LEU A 108 -8.58 -0.79 -0.65
N PRO A 109 -9.01 0.46 -0.77
CA PRO A 109 -10.22 0.78 -1.51
C PRO A 109 -10.04 0.39 -2.99
N GLU A 110 -11.15 0.27 -3.71
CA GLU A 110 -11.09 0.12 -5.16
C GLU A 110 -10.24 1.23 -5.77
N PHE A 111 -9.35 0.86 -6.67
CA PHE A 111 -8.41 1.76 -7.32
C PHE A 111 -8.66 1.76 -8.83
N PRO A 112 -9.75 2.40 -9.28
CA PRO A 112 -10.16 2.36 -10.68
C PRO A 112 -9.05 2.93 -11.58
N ALA A 113 -8.96 2.45 -12.80
CA ALA A 113 -7.99 2.87 -13.78
C ALA A 113 -8.35 4.24 -14.40
N VAL A 114 -8.51 5.26 -13.55
CA VAL A 114 -8.86 6.62 -13.93
C VAL A 114 -7.62 7.51 -13.95
N ILE A 115 -7.44 8.25 -15.03
CA ILE A 115 -6.33 9.19 -15.20
C ILE A 115 -6.53 10.42 -14.31
N GLY A 116 -5.61 10.66 -13.38
CA GLY A 116 -5.59 11.85 -12.53
C GLY A 116 -4.62 12.94 -13.01
N GLY A 117 -3.60 12.55 -13.77
CA GLY A 117 -2.63 13.48 -14.32
C GLY A 117 -1.88 12.92 -15.51
N LEU A 118 -1.41 13.80 -16.37
CA LEU A 118 -0.68 13.48 -17.59
C LEU A 118 0.58 14.35 -17.69
N ASN A 119 1.66 13.77 -18.20
CA ASN A 119 2.83 14.54 -18.60
C ASN A 119 2.58 15.17 -19.97
N ASP A 120 2.88 16.45 -20.15
CA ASP A 120 2.63 17.18 -21.41
C ASP A 120 3.27 16.49 -22.63
N ASP A 121 4.50 16.01 -22.48
CA ASP A 121 5.26 15.27 -23.51
C ASP A 121 5.07 13.74 -23.40
N GLY A 122 4.07 13.28 -22.64
CA GLY A 122 3.80 11.87 -22.40
C GLY A 122 3.20 11.15 -23.60
N ARG A 123 3.44 9.83 -23.73
CA ARG A 123 2.82 8.98 -24.75
C ARG A 123 1.29 8.92 -24.61
N ALA A 124 0.78 9.02 -23.37
CA ALA A 124 -0.66 9.07 -23.13
C ALA A 124 -1.28 10.32 -23.72
N THR A 125 -0.66 11.50 -23.50
CA THR A 125 -1.10 12.78 -24.08
C THR A 125 -1.03 12.75 -25.61
N ALA A 126 0.07 12.25 -26.17
CA ALA A 126 0.24 12.11 -27.61
C ALA A 126 -0.77 11.13 -28.24
N GLY A 127 -1.20 10.11 -27.52
CA GLY A 127 -2.24 9.15 -27.92
C GLY A 127 -3.66 9.67 -27.79
N GLY A 128 -3.87 10.88 -27.24
CA GLY A 128 -5.19 11.49 -27.07
C GLY A 128 -5.93 11.06 -25.80
N VAL A 129 -5.21 10.51 -24.79
CA VAL A 129 -5.74 10.28 -23.45
C VAL A 129 -5.90 11.62 -22.73
N GLU A 130 -6.96 11.77 -21.94
CA GLU A 130 -7.26 12.98 -21.18
C GLU A 130 -7.39 12.66 -19.68
N VAL A 131 -7.20 13.68 -18.85
CA VAL A 131 -7.48 13.57 -17.41
C VAL A 131 -8.96 13.29 -17.19
N GLY A 132 -9.26 12.29 -16.36
CA GLY A 132 -10.61 11.80 -16.13
C GLY A 132 -11.02 10.62 -16.99
N ASP A 133 -10.21 10.20 -17.97
CA ASP A 133 -10.45 8.95 -18.70
C ASP A 133 -10.33 7.75 -17.77
N GLU A 134 -11.32 6.87 -17.81
CA GLU A 134 -11.30 5.56 -17.17
C GLU A 134 -11.00 4.48 -18.21
N PHE A 135 -9.94 3.72 -18.00
CA PHE A 135 -9.53 2.65 -18.89
C PHE A 135 -10.39 1.41 -18.65
N LEU A 136 -11.20 1.05 -19.65
CA LEU A 136 -12.11 -0.11 -19.59
C LEU A 136 -11.47 -1.39 -20.13
N SER A 137 -10.70 -1.29 -21.22
CA SER A 137 -10.00 -2.46 -21.78
C SER A 137 -8.77 -2.03 -22.58
N VAL A 138 -7.81 -2.96 -22.68
CA VAL A 138 -6.61 -2.86 -23.53
C VAL A 138 -6.55 -4.11 -24.39
N ASP A 139 -6.48 -3.96 -25.72
CA ASP A 139 -6.47 -5.05 -26.71
C ASP A 139 -7.60 -6.09 -26.49
N GLY A 140 -8.78 -5.62 -26.04
CA GLY A 140 -9.95 -6.45 -25.77
C GLY A 140 -9.95 -7.16 -24.42
N VAL A 141 -8.90 -7.02 -23.60
CA VAL A 141 -8.85 -7.50 -22.22
C VAL A 141 -9.35 -6.40 -21.28
N SER A 142 -10.33 -6.72 -20.44
CA SER A 142 -10.86 -5.77 -19.46
C SER A 142 -9.80 -5.35 -18.44
N VAL A 143 -9.70 -4.05 -18.20
CA VAL A 143 -8.88 -3.49 -17.12
C VAL A 143 -9.69 -3.52 -15.84
N MET A 144 -9.16 -4.19 -14.81
CA MET A 144 -9.84 -4.34 -13.51
C MET A 144 -9.60 -3.13 -12.61
N ASP A 145 -8.37 -2.63 -12.59
CA ASP A 145 -7.92 -1.57 -11.69
C ASP A 145 -6.65 -0.89 -12.22
N TRP A 146 -6.18 0.12 -11.52
CA TRP A 146 -4.93 0.82 -11.87
C TRP A 146 -3.68 -0.08 -11.86
N PRO A 147 -3.43 -0.94 -10.84
CA PRO A 147 -2.32 -1.89 -10.86
C PRO A 147 -2.31 -2.78 -12.10
N HIS A 148 -3.46 -3.35 -12.48
CA HIS A 148 -3.58 -4.17 -13.68
C HIS A 148 -3.28 -3.36 -14.96
N LEU A 149 -3.77 -2.11 -15.06
CA LEU A 149 -3.41 -1.23 -16.17
C LEU A 149 -1.89 -1.01 -16.26
N VAL A 150 -1.25 -0.75 -15.12
CA VAL A 150 0.21 -0.54 -15.06
C VAL A 150 0.96 -1.78 -15.52
N GLU A 151 0.54 -2.98 -15.11
CA GLU A 151 1.12 -4.25 -15.54
C GLU A 151 1.06 -4.42 -17.07
N VAL A 152 -0.12 -4.20 -17.67
CA VAL A 152 -0.32 -4.30 -19.12
C VAL A 152 0.54 -3.29 -19.88
N ILE A 153 0.59 -2.04 -19.42
CA ILE A 153 1.42 -0.98 -20.02
C ILE A 153 2.91 -1.33 -19.94
N GLN A 154 3.38 -1.80 -18.77
CA GLN A 154 4.78 -2.15 -18.56
C GLN A 154 5.23 -3.34 -19.42
N ALA A 155 4.33 -4.30 -19.65
CA ALA A 155 4.60 -5.47 -20.49
C ALA A 155 4.67 -5.16 -22.00
N SER A 156 4.27 -3.94 -22.44
CA SER A 156 4.08 -3.60 -23.85
C SER A 156 4.93 -2.42 -24.34
N PRO A 157 6.28 -2.42 -24.12
CA PRO A 157 7.12 -1.32 -24.58
C PRO A 157 7.13 -1.24 -26.11
N GLU A 158 6.97 -0.03 -26.66
CA GLU A 158 6.95 0.31 -28.11
C GLU A 158 5.86 -0.44 -28.94
N GLN A 159 4.88 -1.07 -28.26
CA GLN A 159 3.75 -1.73 -28.92
C GLN A 159 2.54 -0.79 -28.90
N THR A 160 1.84 -0.67 -30.04
CA THR A 160 0.61 0.10 -30.10
C THR A 160 -0.54 -0.72 -29.56
N LEU A 161 -1.13 -0.26 -28.46
CA LEU A 161 -2.24 -0.87 -27.75
C LEU A 161 -3.55 -0.20 -28.18
N ASN A 162 -4.58 -1.00 -28.41
CA ASN A 162 -5.93 -0.54 -28.68
C ASN A 162 -6.68 -0.40 -27.36
N VAL A 163 -6.86 0.82 -26.89
CA VAL A 163 -7.44 1.13 -25.58
C VAL A 163 -8.87 1.62 -25.73
N ILE A 164 -9.77 1.10 -24.93
CA ILE A 164 -11.12 1.63 -24.78
C ILE A 164 -11.19 2.39 -23.46
N VAL A 165 -11.54 3.66 -23.53
CA VAL A 165 -11.74 4.52 -22.36
C VAL A 165 -13.18 5.00 -22.26
N MET A 166 -13.61 5.26 -21.02
CA MET A 166 -14.83 6.00 -20.69
C MET A 166 -14.46 7.47 -20.46
N ARG A 167 -14.97 8.38 -21.28
CA ARG A 167 -14.77 9.82 -21.16
C ARG A 167 -16.12 10.51 -21.12
N SER A 168 -16.43 11.19 -20.02
CA SER A 168 -17.71 11.92 -19.84
C SER A 168 -18.95 11.06 -20.15
N GLY A 169 -18.94 9.78 -19.77
CA GLY A 169 -20.03 8.84 -19.99
C GLY A 169 -20.09 8.24 -21.39
N GLN A 170 -19.12 8.50 -22.25
CA GLN A 170 -19.04 7.94 -23.61
C GLN A 170 -17.80 7.06 -23.74
N THR A 171 -17.98 5.92 -24.40
CA THR A 171 -16.89 5.01 -24.71
C THR A 171 -16.13 5.51 -25.95
N MET A 172 -14.82 5.64 -25.82
CA MET A 172 -13.93 6.08 -26.89
C MET A 172 -12.80 5.10 -27.11
N LYS A 173 -12.33 5.02 -28.34
CA LYS A 173 -11.15 4.25 -28.72
C LYS A 173 -9.94 5.16 -28.83
N VAL A 174 -8.84 4.76 -28.21
CA VAL A 174 -7.56 5.47 -28.20
C VAL A 174 -6.45 4.49 -28.55
N ASP A 175 -5.55 4.87 -29.44
CA ASP A 175 -4.35 4.08 -29.74
C ASP A 175 -3.19 4.61 -28.91
N LEU A 176 -2.63 3.76 -28.02
CA LEU A 176 -1.61 4.14 -27.06
C LEU A 176 -0.34 3.32 -27.30
N THR A 177 0.78 4.00 -27.51
CA THR A 177 2.08 3.33 -27.68
C THR A 177 3.01 3.69 -26.52
N PRO A 178 3.17 2.80 -25.51
CA PRO A 178 4.07 3.03 -24.40
C PRO A 178 5.51 3.20 -24.87
N LYS A 179 6.25 4.17 -24.30
CA LYS A 179 7.68 4.34 -24.53
C LYS A 179 8.47 3.30 -23.75
N GLY A 180 9.43 2.63 -24.37
CA GLY A 180 10.39 1.77 -23.66
C GLY A 180 11.31 2.59 -22.78
N ILE A 181 11.34 2.30 -21.48
CA ILE A 181 12.30 2.87 -20.53
C ILE A 181 13.02 1.74 -19.80
N GLU A 182 14.29 1.95 -19.46
CA GLU A 182 15.04 1.00 -18.63
C GLU A 182 14.68 1.18 -17.15
N ARG A 183 14.26 0.09 -16.52
CA ARG A 183 13.97 0.03 -15.07
C ARG A 183 14.46 -1.31 -14.52
N ASP A 184 15.31 -1.27 -13.51
CA ASP A 184 15.85 -2.46 -12.84
C ASP A 184 16.47 -3.49 -13.81
N GLY A 185 17.15 -3.01 -14.88
CA GLY A 185 17.81 -3.84 -15.88
C GLY A 185 16.86 -4.45 -16.92
N SER A 186 15.59 -4.07 -16.94
CA SER A 186 14.60 -4.50 -17.93
C SER A 186 13.99 -3.30 -18.66
N ILE A 187 13.60 -3.50 -19.93
CA ILE A 187 12.87 -2.47 -20.68
C ILE A 187 11.40 -2.65 -20.40
N VAL A 188 10.76 -1.61 -19.86
CA VAL A 188 9.33 -1.58 -19.56
C VAL A 188 8.64 -0.44 -20.26
N GLY A 189 7.33 -0.62 -20.57
CA GLY A 189 6.51 0.41 -21.17
C GLY A 189 6.17 1.52 -20.18
N PHE A 190 6.17 2.77 -20.64
CA PHE A 190 5.83 3.95 -19.87
C PHE A 190 5.01 4.94 -20.73
N VAL A 191 3.95 5.50 -20.18
CA VAL A 191 3.04 6.40 -20.93
C VAL A 191 3.00 7.83 -20.39
N GLY A 192 3.54 8.09 -19.20
CA GLY A 192 3.55 9.43 -18.61
C GLY A 192 2.18 9.82 -18.04
N ALA A 193 1.45 8.87 -17.46
CA ALA A 193 0.18 9.08 -16.77
C ALA A 193 0.29 8.74 -15.29
N SER A 194 -0.52 9.39 -14.47
CA SER A 194 -0.70 9.09 -13.06
C SER A 194 -2.16 8.85 -12.72
N PRO A 195 -2.46 8.03 -11.70
CA PRO A 195 -3.83 7.76 -11.30
C PRO A 195 -4.51 8.98 -10.69
N GLN A 196 -5.84 8.94 -10.71
CA GLN A 196 -6.63 9.83 -9.87
C GLN A 196 -6.39 9.47 -8.38
N PRO A 197 -6.18 10.46 -7.50
CA PRO A 197 -6.05 10.19 -6.08
C PRO A 197 -7.28 9.48 -5.54
N VAL A 198 -7.08 8.32 -4.90
CA VAL A 198 -8.15 7.58 -4.25
C VAL A 198 -8.23 8.02 -2.79
N ASN A 199 -9.40 8.49 -2.39
CA ASN A 199 -9.69 8.76 -0.99
C ASN A 199 -10.23 7.49 -0.33
N PHE A 200 -9.76 7.18 0.86
CA PHE A 200 -10.35 6.11 1.65
C PHE A 200 -11.81 6.44 1.98
N PRO A 201 -12.75 5.55 1.71
CA PRO A 201 -14.14 5.72 2.12
C PRO A 201 -14.24 5.91 3.64
N PRO A 202 -15.19 6.73 4.15
CA PRO A 202 -15.32 6.98 5.58
C PRO A 202 -15.47 5.72 6.43
N GLU A 203 -16.09 4.66 5.89
CA GLU A 203 -16.24 3.35 6.52
C GLU A 203 -14.92 2.61 6.72
N MET A 204 -13.90 2.90 5.92
CA MET A 204 -12.54 2.36 6.06
C MET A 204 -11.66 3.20 6.98
N LEU A 205 -12.20 4.28 7.53
CA LEU A 205 -11.47 5.19 8.40
C LEU A 205 -12.02 5.13 9.82
N ARG A 206 -11.13 5.20 10.80
CA ARG A 206 -11.47 5.29 12.22
C ARG A 206 -10.64 6.37 12.89
N GLU A 207 -11.32 7.27 13.59
CA GLU A 207 -10.64 8.28 14.39
C GLU A 207 -10.20 7.66 15.72
N THR A 208 -8.91 7.76 16.01
CA THR A 208 -8.32 7.30 17.27
C THR A 208 -7.78 8.50 18.04
N ARG A 209 -8.20 8.63 19.30
CA ARG A 209 -7.69 9.65 20.23
C ARG A 209 -6.92 8.95 21.34
N TYR A 210 -5.70 9.38 21.56
CA TYR A 210 -4.88 8.86 22.64
C TYR A 210 -4.96 9.79 23.84
N PRO A 211 -5.12 9.26 25.07
CA PRO A 211 -4.96 10.07 26.26
C PRO A 211 -3.60 10.77 26.29
N ILE A 212 -3.56 11.99 26.83
CA ILE A 212 -2.34 12.84 26.84
C ILE A 212 -1.11 12.10 27.37
N TYR A 213 -1.30 11.21 28.36
CA TYR A 213 -0.23 10.42 28.99
C TYR A 213 0.26 9.23 28.15
N SER A 214 -0.49 8.79 27.14
CA SER A 214 -0.09 7.65 26.27
C SER A 214 0.25 8.09 24.83
N ALA A 215 -0.09 9.31 24.43
CA ALA A 215 0.15 9.83 23.09
C ALA A 215 1.64 10.00 22.74
N TRP A 216 2.55 9.94 23.72
CA TRP A 216 3.99 10.07 23.46
C TRP A 216 4.59 8.86 22.75
N MET A 217 4.08 7.63 23.03
CA MET A 217 4.59 6.41 22.41
C MET A 217 4.30 6.35 20.91
N PRO A 218 3.05 6.49 20.43
CA PRO A 218 2.77 6.59 18.99
C PRO A 218 3.52 7.75 18.32
N ALA A 219 3.67 8.89 19.02
CA ALA A 219 4.42 10.02 18.51
C ALA A 219 5.91 9.72 18.34
N ALA A 220 6.51 8.96 19.26
CA ALA A 220 7.91 8.53 19.17
C ALA A 220 8.12 7.55 18.00
N VAL A 221 7.23 6.56 17.85
CA VAL A 221 7.28 5.60 16.73
C VAL A 221 7.15 6.32 15.39
N LYS A 222 6.17 7.24 15.27
CA LYS A 222 5.99 7.99 14.02
C LYS A 222 7.19 8.89 13.70
N THR A 223 7.77 9.52 14.71
CA THR A 223 9.01 10.29 14.55
C THR A 223 10.15 9.39 14.07
N TRP A 224 10.28 8.19 14.64
CA TRP A 224 11.30 7.22 14.27
C TRP A 224 11.14 6.74 12.82
N GLU A 225 9.93 6.35 12.41
CA GLU A 225 9.61 5.97 11.02
C GLU A 225 10.03 7.06 10.03
N VAL A 226 9.62 8.31 10.28
CA VAL A 226 9.96 9.45 9.43
C VAL A 226 11.48 9.69 9.41
N THR A 227 12.15 9.53 10.55
CA THR A 227 13.60 9.68 10.63
C THR A 227 14.32 8.60 9.81
N LEU A 228 13.92 7.33 9.94
CA LEU A 228 14.48 6.23 9.15
C LEU A 228 14.26 6.43 7.65
N PHE A 229 13.04 6.81 7.26
CA PHE A 229 12.73 7.12 5.87
C PHE A 229 13.60 8.25 5.32
N THR A 230 13.78 9.31 6.09
CA THR A 230 14.62 10.47 5.71
C THR A 230 16.08 10.06 5.57
N LEU A 231 16.62 9.27 6.51
CA LEU A 231 18.00 8.78 6.47
C LEU A 231 18.21 7.82 5.27
N ALA A 232 17.26 6.92 5.01
CA ALA A 232 17.30 6.04 3.87
C ALA A 232 17.27 6.81 2.52
N SER A 233 16.47 7.86 2.44
CA SER A 233 16.40 8.75 1.28
C SER A 233 17.71 9.52 1.07
N ILE A 234 18.30 10.06 2.13
CA ILE A 234 19.60 10.73 2.08
C ILE A 234 20.70 9.74 1.66
N LYS A 235 20.72 8.52 2.24
CA LYS A 235 21.67 7.47 1.84
C LYS A 235 21.56 7.16 0.35
N LYS A 236 20.34 7.00 -0.20
CA LYS A 236 20.12 6.79 -1.64
C LYS A 236 20.62 7.95 -2.49
N MET A 237 20.41 9.19 -2.05
CA MET A 237 20.93 10.37 -2.76
C MET A 237 22.47 10.41 -2.79
N ILE A 238 23.13 10.09 -1.67
CA ILE A 238 24.58 10.08 -1.59
C ILE A 238 25.18 8.94 -2.41
N VAL A 239 24.61 7.75 -2.32
CA VAL A 239 25.09 6.57 -3.09
C VAL A 239 24.77 6.72 -4.58
N GLY A 240 23.60 7.26 -4.95
CA GLY A 240 23.22 7.52 -6.34
C GLY A 240 24.08 8.62 -6.99
N ALA A 241 24.48 9.65 -6.25
CA ALA A 241 25.37 10.71 -6.75
C ALA A 241 26.82 10.20 -7.01
N HIS A 242 27.24 9.08 -6.41
CA HIS A 242 28.58 8.51 -6.63
C HIS A 242 28.66 7.64 -7.89
N THR A 243 27.53 7.17 -8.43
CA THR A 243 27.49 6.36 -9.65
C THR A 243 27.51 7.20 -10.92
N ASP A 244 27.19 8.48 -10.88
CA ASP A 244 27.17 9.37 -12.05
C ASP A 244 28.50 10.12 -12.31
N THR A 245 29.54 9.91 -11.49
CA THR A 245 30.84 10.64 -11.65
C THR A 245 31.90 9.85 -12.43
N HIS A 246 31.57 8.67 -12.98
CA HIS A 246 32.48 7.85 -13.81
C HIS A 246 31.85 7.47 -15.16
N ARG A 247 31.41 8.47 -15.92
CA ARG A 247 31.20 8.34 -17.37
C ARG A 247 31.65 9.57 -18.09
#